data_6a1b838cd26a1996156c3692ff98503e
#
_entry.id   6a1b838cd26a1996156c3692ff98503e
#
_cell.length_a   1.000
_cell.length_b   1.000
_cell.length_c   1.000
_cell.angle_alpha   90.00
_cell.angle_beta   90.00
_cell.angle_gamma   90.00
#
_symmetry.space_group_name_H-M   'P 1'
#
loop_
_entity.id
_entity.type
_entity.pdbx_description
1 polymer ?
#
loop_
_entity_poly.entity_id
_entity_poly.type
_entity_poly.pdbx_seq_one_letter_code
_entity_poly.pdbx_strand_id
1 'polypeptide(L)'
;MKISEINNNILIEGINDAGIFKAIFIAGLPGSGKSTLAKRLLLHCRVYPKIINFDKFYEYLSIKHNIDVGPNANPREIIPILTKAQDLNKEQLIHYVHNMLPLLIDGTATNPKSMLNRIDILYSMGYDIGILWIRTDLETSIERAAKRPRHVDPDYIIRASHQEDHNIQYLSEKIPIQGGGPFIIINTISNDIEFTQAANQINNFYMSPIMNPTGNKYFNVIKSTGSKSLSPHIYRNVDDVGVAMSKWTSKMK
;
A
#
# COMPACT_ATOMS: atom_id res chain seq x y z
N MET A 1 15.23 28.79 -2.86
CA MET A 1 15.68 27.41 -2.67
C MET A 1 16.32 26.96 -3.99
N LYS A 2 17.62 26.81 -4.03
CA LYS A 2 18.34 26.43 -5.25
C LYS A 2 18.25 24.91 -5.42
N ILE A 3 18.08 24.45 -6.66
CA ILE A 3 18.05 23.01 -7.01
C ILE A 3 19.27 22.24 -6.49
N SER A 4 20.40 22.93 -6.26
CA SER A 4 21.62 22.39 -5.65
C SER A 4 21.47 21.98 -4.17
N GLU A 5 20.46 22.49 -3.46
CA GLU A 5 20.19 22.13 -2.05
C GLU A 5 19.33 20.88 -1.91
N ILE A 6 18.65 20.46 -2.99
CA ILE A 6 17.84 19.25 -3.05
C ILE A 6 18.70 18.01 -3.33
N ASN A 7 19.90 18.20 -3.91
CA ASN A 7 20.73 17.08 -4.40
C ASN A 7 21.59 16.37 -3.34
N ASN A 8 21.60 16.82 -2.08
CA ASN A 8 22.43 16.16 -1.06
C ASN A 8 21.74 14.99 -0.33
N ASN A 9 20.50 14.66 -0.68
CA ASN A 9 19.76 13.50 -0.17
C ASN A 9 19.15 12.65 -1.29
N ILE A 10 19.82 12.50 -2.42
CA ILE A 10 19.51 11.41 -3.32
C ILE A 10 19.97 10.14 -2.59
N LEU A 11 19.08 9.55 -1.83
CA LEU A 11 19.23 8.18 -1.33
C LEU A 11 19.40 7.31 -2.57
N ILE A 12 20.63 6.89 -2.83
CA ILE A 12 20.91 5.85 -3.84
C ILE A 12 20.28 4.59 -3.26
N GLU A 13 19.02 4.33 -3.63
CA GLU A 13 18.32 3.11 -3.24
C GLU A 13 19.10 1.93 -3.82
N GLY A 14 19.68 1.14 -2.94
CA GLY A 14 20.50 -0.02 -3.26
C GLY A 14 20.11 -1.23 -2.47
N ILE A 15 20.63 -2.38 -2.85
CA ILE A 15 20.37 -3.66 -2.19
C ILE A 15 20.72 -3.69 -0.69
N ASN A 16 21.59 -2.80 -0.24
CA ASN A 16 21.97 -2.70 1.17
C ASN A 16 21.08 -1.73 1.96
N ASP A 17 20.09 -1.12 1.31
CA ASP A 17 19.20 -0.20 1.98
C ASP A 17 18.19 -0.94 2.86
N ALA A 18 17.87 -0.33 3.98
CA ALA A 18 16.83 -0.87 4.85
C ALA A 18 15.46 -0.86 4.16
N GLY A 19 14.65 -1.87 4.45
CA GLY A 19 13.27 -1.95 3.99
C GLY A 19 13.07 -2.59 2.62
N ILE A 20 14.11 -3.04 1.93
CA ILE A 20 13.94 -3.82 0.69
C ILE A 20 13.12 -5.09 0.98
N PHE A 21 12.28 -5.48 0.03
CA PHE A 21 11.33 -6.59 0.18
C PHE A 21 10.40 -6.46 1.41
N LYS A 22 10.05 -5.24 1.82
CA LYS A 22 9.08 -4.98 2.88
C LYS A 22 7.87 -4.25 2.32
N ALA A 23 6.67 -4.72 2.65
CA ALA A 23 5.43 -4.06 2.27
C ALA A 23 4.44 -4.01 3.45
N ILE A 24 3.85 -2.84 3.68
CA ILE A 24 2.74 -2.66 4.62
C ILE A 24 1.49 -2.31 3.83
N PHE A 25 0.43 -3.08 4.03
CA PHE A 25 -0.91 -2.73 3.57
C PHE A 25 -1.61 -1.87 4.61
N ILE A 26 -2.14 -0.72 4.19
CA ILE A 26 -3.00 0.10 5.05
C ILE A 26 -4.44 -0.32 4.82
N ALA A 27 -5.18 -0.52 5.90
CA ALA A 27 -6.59 -0.88 5.89
C ALA A 27 -7.42 0.05 6.78
N GLY A 28 -8.74 0.03 6.61
CA GLY A 28 -9.71 0.81 7.39
C GLY A 28 -10.77 1.46 6.51
N LEU A 29 -11.82 1.98 7.12
CA LEU A 29 -12.98 2.55 6.43
C LEU A 29 -12.63 3.76 5.55
N PRO A 30 -13.39 4.04 4.49
CA PRO A 30 -13.32 5.34 3.82
C PRO A 30 -13.58 6.46 4.84
N GLY A 31 -12.77 7.51 4.85
CA GLY A 31 -12.89 8.56 5.88
C GLY A 31 -12.15 8.28 7.20
N SER A 32 -11.64 7.08 7.44
CA SER A 32 -10.90 6.77 8.68
C SER A 32 -9.57 7.52 8.89
N GLY A 33 -9.14 8.37 7.96
CA GLY A 33 -7.91 9.15 8.11
C GLY A 33 -6.63 8.38 7.79
N LYS A 34 -6.71 7.24 7.09
CA LYS A 34 -5.57 6.39 6.73
C LYS A 34 -4.36 7.15 6.22
N SER A 35 -4.54 7.93 5.18
CA SER A 35 -3.44 8.65 4.53
C SER A 35 -2.77 9.68 5.44
N THR A 36 -3.53 10.32 6.32
CA THR A 36 -3.01 11.31 7.27
C THR A 36 -2.23 10.64 8.39
N LEU A 37 -2.80 9.60 9.01
CA LEU A 37 -2.16 8.89 10.11
C LEU A 37 -0.93 8.13 9.64
N ALA A 38 -1.00 7.47 8.48
CA ALA A 38 0.14 6.79 7.89
C ALA A 38 1.30 7.74 7.61
N LYS A 39 1.04 8.92 7.05
CA LYS A 39 2.09 9.95 6.84
C LYS A 39 2.74 10.36 8.17
N ARG A 40 1.93 10.59 9.22
CA ARG A 40 2.46 10.94 10.56
C ARG A 40 3.33 9.83 11.13
N LEU A 41 2.90 8.56 11.04
CA LEU A 41 3.68 7.40 11.50
C LEU A 41 5.01 7.27 10.76
N LEU A 42 5.00 7.49 9.44
CA LEU A 42 6.21 7.42 8.62
C LEU A 42 7.25 8.51 8.94
N LEU A 43 6.85 9.65 9.48
CA LEU A 43 7.80 10.67 9.94
C LEU A 43 8.70 10.17 11.09
N HIS A 44 8.29 9.13 11.80
CA HIS A 44 9.07 8.47 12.86
C HIS A 44 9.87 7.26 12.36
N CYS A 45 9.78 6.93 11.07
CA CYS A 45 10.50 5.81 10.48
C CYS A 45 11.80 6.27 9.81
N ARG A 46 12.82 5.42 9.86
CA ARG A 46 14.09 5.64 9.16
C ARG A 46 14.01 5.28 7.67
N VAL A 47 13.01 4.49 7.30
CA VAL A 47 12.76 4.08 5.93
C VAL A 47 11.55 4.84 5.38
N TYR A 48 11.68 5.37 4.17
CA TYR A 48 10.60 6.07 3.47
C TYR A 48 10.02 5.17 2.38
N PRO A 49 8.97 4.39 2.68
CA PRO A 49 8.38 3.47 1.71
C PRO A 49 7.71 4.23 0.57
N LYS A 50 7.71 3.62 -0.60
CA LYS A 50 6.98 4.10 -1.77
C LYS A 50 5.49 3.88 -1.57
N ILE A 51 4.72 4.95 -1.69
CA ILE A 51 3.28 4.91 -1.45
C ILE A 51 2.56 4.54 -2.74
N ILE A 52 1.84 3.43 -2.71
CA ILE A 52 0.90 3.00 -3.75
C ILE A 52 -0.50 3.42 -3.34
N ASN A 53 -1.08 4.37 -4.06
CA ASN A 53 -2.40 4.90 -3.77
C ASN A 53 -3.12 5.27 -5.07
N PHE A 54 -4.15 4.49 -5.39
CA PHE A 54 -5.00 4.68 -6.56
C PHE A 54 -5.69 6.06 -6.57
N ASP A 55 -6.18 6.52 -5.41
CA ASP A 55 -6.94 7.78 -5.33
C ASP A 55 -6.12 8.99 -5.81
N LYS A 56 -4.79 8.98 -5.62
CA LYS A 56 -3.92 10.06 -6.12
C LYS A 56 -3.93 10.18 -7.64
N PHE A 57 -3.88 9.05 -8.36
CA PHE A 57 -3.95 9.06 -9.82
C PHE A 57 -5.32 9.46 -10.30
N TYR A 58 -6.36 8.97 -9.63
CA TYR A 58 -7.73 9.31 -9.96
C TYR A 58 -8.01 10.81 -9.78
N GLU A 59 -7.64 11.38 -8.65
CA GLU A 59 -7.78 12.82 -8.37
C GLU A 59 -6.97 13.67 -9.37
N TYR A 60 -5.70 13.30 -9.62
CA TYR A 60 -4.85 14.01 -10.59
C TYR A 60 -5.46 14.02 -12.00
N LEU A 61 -5.92 12.87 -12.49
CA LEU A 61 -6.50 12.76 -13.82
C LEU A 61 -7.84 13.50 -13.91
N SER A 62 -8.67 13.45 -12.88
CA SER A 62 -9.93 14.16 -12.83
C SER A 62 -9.74 15.67 -12.94
N ILE A 63 -8.79 16.23 -12.18
CA ILE A 63 -8.42 17.66 -12.25
C ILE A 63 -7.84 17.99 -13.64
N LYS A 64 -6.91 17.20 -14.13
CA LYS A 64 -6.24 17.41 -15.42
C LYS A 64 -7.22 17.47 -16.59
N HIS A 65 -8.25 16.63 -16.57
CA HIS A 65 -9.25 16.52 -17.64
C HIS A 65 -10.54 17.32 -17.32
N ASN A 66 -10.58 18.02 -16.19
CA ASN A 66 -11.74 18.79 -15.72
C ASN A 66 -13.02 17.94 -15.64
N ILE A 67 -12.90 16.70 -15.12
CA ILE A 67 -13.99 15.74 -14.97
C ILE A 67 -14.58 15.87 -13.56
N ASP A 68 -15.91 16.03 -13.49
CA ASP A 68 -16.63 15.97 -12.21
C ASP A 68 -16.62 14.51 -11.69
N VAL A 69 -16.29 14.36 -10.41
CA VAL A 69 -16.23 13.07 -9.69
C VAL A 69 -17.18 13.04 -8.49
N GLY A 70 -18.07 14.03 -8.42
CA GLY A 70 -19.11 14.17 -7.40
C GLY A 70 -20.27 13.17 -7.57
N PRO A 71 -21.32 13.31 -6.75
CA PRO A 71 -22.45 12.38 -6.74
C PRO A 71 -23.22 12.28 -8.06
N ASN A 72 -23.21 13.37 -8.85
CA ASN A 72 -23.94 13.47 -10.12
C ASN A 72 -23.04 13.30 -11.35
N ALA A 73 -21.83 12.79 -11.13
CA ALA A 73 -20.85 12.66 -12.17
C ALA A 73 -21.28 11.68 -13.28
N ASN A 74 -20.96 12.02 -14.53
CA ASN A 74 -21.31 11.20 -15.68
C ASN A 74 -20.44 9.92 -15.76
N PRO A 75 -21.01 8.71 -15.67
CA PRO A 75 -20.25 7.48 -15.74
C PRO A 75 -19.40 7.33 -17.02
N ARG A 76 -19.87 7.88 -18.16
CA ARG A 76 -19.15 7.79 -19.43
C ARG A 76 -17.83 8.57 -19.42
N GLU A 77 -17.75 9.63 -18.61
CA GLU A 77 -16.54 10.43 -18.43
C GLU A 77 -15.62 9.84 -17.36
N ILE A 78 -16.21 9.26 -16.31
CA ILE A 78 -15.48 8.70 -15.17
C ILE A 78 -14.76 7.39 -15.54
N ILE A 79 -15.42 6.48 -16.29
CA ILE A 79 -14.87 5.14 -16.58
C ILE A 79 -13.48 5.22 -17.24
N PRO A 80 -13.24 6.05 -18.28
CA PRO A 80 -11.91 6.17 -18.87
C PRO A 80 -10.84 6.66 -17.87
N ILE A 81 -11.21 7.60 -16.99
CA ILE A 81 -10.31 8.13 -15.94
C ILE A 81 -9.98 7.06 -14.90
N LEU A 82 -10.99 6.29 -14.46
CA LEU A 82 -10.79 5.18 -13.53
C LEU A 82 -9.85 4.13 -14.12
N THR A 83 -10.09 3.73 -15.38
CA THR A 83 -9.23 2.75 -16.06
C THR A 83 -7.80 3.26 -16.16
N LYS A 84 -7.60 4.49 -16.60
CA LYS A 84 -6.26 5.08 -16.71
C LYS A 84 -5.56 5.20 -15.36
N ALA A 85 -6.29 5.58 -14.30
CA ALA A 85 -5.75 5.64 -12.94
C ALA A 85 -5.34 4.25 -12.43
N GLN A 86 -6.12 3.22 -12.74
CA GLN A 86 -5.78 1.82 -12.41
C GLN A 86 -4.50 1.36 -13.13
N ASP A 87 -4.38 1.68 -14.41
CA ASP A 87 -3.18 1.32 -15.18
C ASP A 87 -1.93 2.00 -14.63
N LEU A 88 -1.98 3.30 -14.36
CA LEU A 88 -0.86 4.06 -13.77
C LEU A 88 -0.47 3.53 -12.38
N ASN A 89 -1.46 3.22 -11.54
CA ASN A 89 -1.20 2.64 -10.22
C ASN A 89 -0.56 1.26 -10.31
N LYS A 90 -0.96 0.46 -11.29
CA LYS A 90 -0.37 -0.85 -11.60
C LYS A 90 1.06 -0.72 -12.09
N GLU A 91 1.31 0.15 -13.09
CA GLU A 91 2.64 0.42 -13.63
C GLU A 91 3.61 0.89 -12.53
N GLN A 92 3.15 1.79 -11.65
CA GLN A 92 3.93 2.27 -10.51
C GLN A 92 4.30 1.14 -9.56
N LEU A 93 3.33 0.26 -9.21
CA LEU A 93 3.58 -0.88 -8.33
C LEU A 93 4.57 -1.86 -8.96
N ILE A 94 4.40 -2.20 -10.24
CA ILE A 94 5.32 -3.08 -10.97
C ILE A 94 6.74 -2.52 -10.93
N HIS A 95 6.89 -1.22 -11.21
CA HIS A 95 8.18 -0.55 -11.17
C HIS A 95 8.84 -0.64 -9.79
N TYR A 96 8.08 -0.41 -8.72
CA TYR A 96 8.62 -0.45 -7.36
C TYR A 96 8.94 -1.88 -6.91
N VAL A 97 8.11 -2.85 -7.26
CA VAL A 97 8.36 -4.27 -6.96
C VAL A 97 9.58 -4.79 -7.72
N HIS A 98 9.73 -4.41 -9.00
CA HIS A 98 10.90 -4.79 -9.80
C HIS A 98 12.22 -4.27 -9.18
N ASN A 99 12.16 -3.13 -8.50
CA ASN A 99 13.31 -2.56 -7.80
C ASN A 99 13.38 -2.95 -6.31
N MET A 100 12.54 -3.89 -5.85
CA MET A 100 12.51 -4.40 -4.46
C MET A 100 12.27 -3.33 -3.40
N LEU A 101 11.71 -2.19 -3.78
CA LEU A 101 11.57 -1.03 -2.91
C LEU A 101 10.60 -1.30 -1.75
N PRO A 102 10.82 -0.66 -0.57
CA PRO A 102 9.86 -0.69 0.51
C PRO A 102 8.53 -0.07 0.09
N LEU A 103 7.41 -0.73 0.40
CA LEU A 103 6.08 -0.35 -0.06
C LEU A 103 5.15 -0.02 1.09
N LEU A 104 4.32 1.00 0.89
CA LEU A 104 3.13 1.29 1.67
C LEU A 104 1.93 1.31 0.72
N ILE A 105 1.04 0.32 0.83
CA ILE A 105 -0.04 0.08 -0.13
C ILE A 105 -1.37 0.48 0.50
N ASP A 106 -1.99 1.52 -0.02
CA ASP A 106 -3.29 2.01 0.47
C ASP A 106 -4.44 1.13 -0.03
N GLY A 107 -5.39 0.84 0.86
CA GLY A 107 -6.59 0.05 0.60
C GLY A 107 -7.65 0.22 1.68
N THR A 108 -8.82 -0.34 1.48
CA THR A 108 -9.91 -0.32 2.47
C THR A 108 -10.06 -1.64 3.23
N ALA A 109 -9.59 -2.73 2.65
CA ALA A 109 -9.79 -4.10 3.16
C ALA A 109 -11.26 -4.50 3.40
N THR A 110 -12.21 -3.82 2.75
CA THR A 110 -13.62 -4.18 2.78
C THR A 110 -13.90 -5.55 2.13
N ASN A 111 -13.01 -5.98 1.24
CA ASN A 111 -12.95 -7.35 0.74
C ASN A 111 -11.64 -8.01 1.19
N PRO A 112 -11.64 -8.72 2.34
CA PRO A 112 -10.43 -9.29 2.92
C PRO A 112 -9.82 -10.39 2.04
N LYS A 113 -10.62 -11.14 1.28
CA LYS A 113 -10.12 -12.15 0.33
C LYS A 113 -9.33 -11.51 -0.82
N SER A 114 -9.82 -10.38 -1.34
CA SER A 114 -9.09 -9.64 -2.38
C SER A 114 -7.76 -9.08 -1.84
N MET A 115 -7.75 -8.58 -0.62
CA MET A 115 -6.52 -8.13 0.02
C MET A 115 -5.54 -9.28 0.23
N LEU A 116 -6.01 -10.43 0.71
CA LEU A 116 -5.19 -11.62 0.91
C LEU A 116 -4.56 -12.10 -0.40
N ASN A 117 -5.30 -12.13 -1.50
CA ASN A 117 -4.74 -12.47 -2.82
C ASN A 117 -3.59 -11.53 -3.25
N ARG A 118 -3.71 -10.24 -2.92
CA ARG A 118 -2.64 -9.25 -3.20
C ARG A 118 -1.42 -9.50 -2.32
N ILE A 119 -1.64 -9.85 -1.07
CA ILE A 119 -0.61 -10.24 -0.12
C ILE A 119 0.13 -11.47 -0.62
N ASP A 120 -0.58 -12.51 -1.05
CA ASP A 120 -0.01 -13.75 -1.57
C ASP A 120 0.89 -13.49 -2.79
N ILE A 121 0.47 -12.61 -3.70
CA ILE A 121 1.25 -12.22 -4.87
C ILE A 121 2.57 -11.57 -4.43
N LEU A 122 2.53 -10.55 -3.56
CA LEU A 122 3.75 -9.87 -3.10
C LEU A 122 4.63 -10.81 -2.27
N TYR A 123 4.04 -11.66 -1.44
CA TYR A 123 4.79 -12.66 -0.68
C TYR A 123 5.51 -13.64 -1.60
N SER A 124 4.86 -14.12 -2.67
CA SER A 124 5.49 -14.99 -3.67
C SER A 124 6.65 -14.31 -4.41
N MET A 125 6.63 -12.98 -4.50
CA MET A 125 7.71 -12.15 -5.07
C MET A 125 8.84 -11.84 -4.08
N GLY A 126 8.78 -12.36 -2.87
CA GLY A 126 9.82 -12.21 -1.87
C GLY A 126 9.60 -11.14 -0.81
N TYR A 127 8.46 -10.49 -0.79
CA TYR A 127 8.15 -9.47 0.22
C TYR A 127 7.72 -10.07 1.54
N ASP A 128 8.25 -9.54 2.63
CA ASP A 128 7.63 -9.64 3.95
C ASP A 128 6.46 -8.67 4.02
N ILE A 129 5.35 -9.09 4.60
CA ILE A 129 4.10 -8.34 4.57
C ILE A 129 3.63 -8.00 5.98
N GLY A 130 3.29 -6.72 6.20
CA GLY A 130 2.57 -6.26 7.39
C GLY A 130 1.24 -5.61 7.03
N ILE A 131 0.36 -5.46 8.02
CA ILE A 131 -0.88 -4.70 7.93
C ILE A 131 -0.89 -3.60 8.99
N LEU A 132 -1.30 -2.41 8.57
CA LEU A 132 -1.66 -1.29 9.44
C LEU A 132 -3.16 -1.02 9.29
N TRP A 133 -3.94 -1.43 10.28
CA TRP A 133 -5.38 -1.18 10.30
C TRP A 133 -5.69 0.10 11.09
N ILE A 134 -6.32 1.05 10.41
CA ILE A 134 -6.68 2.35 11.00
C ILE A 134 -8.18 2.40 11.24
N ARG A 135 -8.55 2.42 12.51
CA ARG A 135 -9.94 2.51 12.96
C ARG A 135 -10.36 3.94 13.26
N THR A 136 -11.62 4.22 13.05
CA THR A 136 -12.32 5.41 13.56
C THR A 136 -13.77 5.05 13.76
N ASP A 137 -14.50 5.83 14.53
CA ASP A 137 -15.94 5.67 14.66
C ASP A 137 -16.66 5.91 13.32
N LEU A 138 -17.84 5.30 13.20
CA LEU A 138 -18.62 5.32 11.95
C LEU A 138 -19.04 6.73 11.57
N GLU A 139 -19.49 7.53 12.54
CA GLU A 139 -19.98 8.90 12.30
C GLU A 139 -18.88 9.79 11.75
N THR A 140 -17.72 9.79 12.39
CA THR A 140 -16.51 10.50 11.92
C THR A 140 -16.09 10.02 10.52
N SER A 141 -16.20 8.71 10.24
CA SER A 141 -15.89 8.14 8.92
C SER A 141 -16.79 8.73 7.83
N ILE A 142 -18.10 8.74 8.06
CA ILE A 142 -19.10 9.28 7.13
C ILE A 142 -18.89 10.79 6.93
N GLU A 143 -18.74 11.53 8.01
CA GLU A 143 -18.53 12.99 7.96
C GLU A 143 -17.28 13.35 7.15
N ARG A 144 -16.16 12.67 7.40
CA ARG A 144 -14.91 12.92 6.67
C ARG A 144 -14.97 12.46 5.22
N ALA A 145 -15.67 11.36 4.93
CA ALA A 145 -15.86 10.88 3.56
C ALA A 145 -16.70 11.85 2.73
N ALA A 146 -17.74 12.45 3.33
CA ALA A 146 -18.60 13.44 2.67
C ALA A 146 -17.86 14.73 2.26
N LYS A 147 -16.78 15.09 2.98
CA LYS A 147 -15.95 16.28 2.68
C LYS A 147 -14.95 16.05 1.54
N ARG A 148 -14.87 14.84 0.98
CA ARG A 148 -13.92 14.53 -0.12
C ARG A 148 -14.50 14.92 -1.48
N PRO A 149 -13.65 15.35 -2.44
CA PRO A 149 -14.09 15.59 -3.82
C PRO A 149 -14.73 14.33 -4.44
N ARG A 150 -14.15 13.17 -4.19
CA ARG A 150 -14.70 11.88 -4.63
C ARG A 150 -15.83 11.46 -3.69
N HIS A 151 -17.02 11.33 -4.25
CA HIS A 151 -18.16 10.82 -3.50
C HIS A 151 -17.98 9.35 -3.09
N VAL A 152 -18.30 9.05 -1.85
CA VAL A 152 -18.40 7.68 -1.32
C VAL A 152 -19.78 7.54 -0.68
N ASP A 153 -20.54 6.57 -1.16
CA ASP A 153 -21.89 6.28 -0.65
C ASP A 153 -21.84 5.97 0.86
N PRO A 154 -22.59 6.70 1.71
CA PRO A 154 -22.67 6.43 3.14
C PRO A 154 -23.09 4.99 3.48
N ASP A 155 -24.04 4.42 2.70
CA ASP A 155 -24.49 3.05 2.90
C ASP A 155 -23.36 2.04 2.67
N TYR A 156 -22.43 2.33 1.76
CA TYR A 156 -21.24 1.51 1.60
C TYR A 156 -20.36 1.55 2.86
N ILE A 157 -20.16 2.72 3.47
CA ILE A 157 -19.37 2.87 4.70
C ILE A 157 -20.02 2.13 5.86
N ILE A 158 -21.35 2.23 6.00
CA ILE A 158 -22.13 1.51 7.02
C ILE A 158 -21.98 0.00 6.86
N ARG A 159 -22.18 -0.53 5.65
CA ARG A 159 -21.98 -1.97 5.39
C ARG A 159 -20.56 -2.44 5.68
N ALA A 160 -19.56 -1.62 5.30
CA ALA A 160 -18.16 -1.93 5.55
C ALA A 160 -17.83 -1.93 7.05
N SER A 161 -18.41 -1.02 7.85
CA SER A 161 -18.18 -0.96 9.30
C SER A 161 -18.74 -2.19 10.04
N HIS A 162 -19.90 -2.70 9.61
CA HIS A 162 -20.47 -3.93 10.19
C HIS A 162 -19.60 -5.18 9.95
N GLN A 163 -18.72 -5.16 8.96
CA GLN A 163 -17.83 -6.26 8.62
C GLN A 163 -16.39 -6.05 9.14
N GLU A 164 -16.10 -4.89 9.71
CA GLU A 164 -14.73 -4.50 10.03
C GLU A 164 -14.06 -5.48 11.00
N ASP A 165 -14.72 -5.83 12.11
CA ASP A 165 -14.14 -6.72 13.12
C ASP A 165 -13.92 -8.14 12.55
N HIS A 166 -14.88 -8.65 11.75
CA HIS A 166 -14.72 -9.92 11.06
C HIS A 166 -13.52 -9.89 10.08
N ASN A 167 -13.36 -8.81 9.32
CA ASN A 167 -12.27 -8.65 8.37
C ASN A 167 -10.91 -8.54 9.07
N ILE A 168 -10.86 -7.84 10.22
CA ILE A 168 -9.67 -7.75 11.08
C ILE A 168 -9.29 -9.15 11.56
N GLN A 169 -10.23 -9.89 12.15
CA GLN A 169 -9.98 -11.24 12.63
C GLN A 169 -9.48 -12.15 11.48
N TYR A 170 -10.20 -12.18 10.37
CA TYR A 170 -9.84 -13.01 9.21
C TYR A 170 -8.42 -12.74 8.71
N LEU A 171 -8.03 -11.48 8.58
CA LEU A 171 -6.69 -11.12 8.09
C LEU A 171 -5.60 -11.34 9.15
N SER A 172 -5.88 -11.09 10.43
CA SER A 172 -4.90 -11.28 11.51
C SER A 172 -4.52 -12.75 11.70
N GLU A 173 -5.45 -13.67 11.44
CA GLU A 173 -5.20 -15.12 11.47
C GLU A 173 -4.34 -15.61 10.29
N LYS A 174 -4.39 -14.92 9.15
CA LYS A 174 -3.72 -15.34 7.91
C LYS A 174 -2.33 -14.72 7.72
N ILE A 175 -2.14 -13.45 8.12
CA ILE A 175 -0.89 -12.73 7.88
C ILE A 175 0.33 -13.39 8.54
N PRO A 176 0.31 -13.86 9.80
CA PRO A 176 1.47 -14.52 10.41
C PRO A 176 1.93 -15.76 9.63
N ILE A 177 0.99 -16.43 8.94
CA ILE A 177 1.29 -17.63 8.15
C ILE A 177 1.89 -17.27 6.79
N GLN A 178 1.35 -16.23 6.14
CA GLN A 178 1.66 -15.90 4.75
C GLN A 178 2.66 -14.76 4.57
N GLY A 179 2.79 -13.85 5.54
CA GLY A 179 3.57 -12.64 5.35
C GLY A 179 4.65 -12.38 6.39
N GLY A 180 4.56 -12.98 7.58
CA GLY A 180 5.58 -12.88 8.65
C GLY A 180 5.79 -11.49 9.24
N GLY A 181 5.00 -10.47 8.85
CA GLY A 181 5.08 -9.10 9.34
C GLY A 181 4.05 -8.75 10.42
N PRO A 182 4.09 -7.52 10.96
CA PRO A 182 3.20 -7.09 12.02
C PRO A 182 1.77 -6.88 11.54
N PHE A 183 0.81 -7.17 12.41
CA PHE A 183 -0.57 -6.73 12.28
C PHE A 183 -0.84 -5.67 13.34
N ILE A 184 -0.89 -4.41 12.92
CA ILE A 184 -1.01 -3.25 13.81
C ILE A 184 -2.41 -2.67 13.66
N ILE A 185 -3.12 -2.50 14.78
CA ILE A 185 -4.40 -1.79 14.83
C ILE A 185 -4.19 -0.49 15.61
N ILE A 186 -4.61 0.63 15.04
CA ILE A 186 -4.52 1.93 15.68
C ILE A 186 -5.79 2.74 15.43
N ASN A 187 -6.27 3.44 16.45
CA ASN A 187 -7.37 4.39 16.31
C ASN A 187 -6.85 5.77 15.89
N THR A 188 -7.63 6.50 15.10
CA THR A 188 -7.26 7.88 14.69
C THR A 188 -7.21 8.88 15.83
N ILE A 189 -7.85 8.56 16.95
CA ILE A 189 -7.84 9.33 18.21
C ILE A 189 -6.95 8.68 19.27
N SER A 190 -6.01 7.81 18.86
CA SER A 190 -5.08 7.16 19.78
C SER A 190 -4.24 8.17 20.55
N ASN A 191 -3.87 7.80 21.76
CA ASN A 191 -2.95 8.59 22.61
C ASN A 191 -1.51 8.49 22.06
N ASP A 192 -0.62 9.34 22.59
CA ASP A 192 0.78 9.41 22.16
C ASP A 192 1.54 8.10 22.40
N ILE A 193 1.15 7.31 23.40
CA ILE A 193 1.78 6.01 23.71
C ILE A 193 1.46 4.99 22.60
N GLU A 194 0.18 4.82 22.26
CA GLU A 194 -0.26 3.92 21.19
C GLU A 194 0.34 4.33 19.84
N PHE A 195 0.36 5.63 19.56
CA PHE A 195 0.97 6.17 18.36
C PHE A 195 2.47 5.83 18.29
N THR A 196 3.21 6.06 19.38
CA THR A 196 4.65 5.77 19.45
C THR A 196 4.92 4.27 19.31
N GLN A 197 4.10 3.42 19.93
CA GLN A 197 4.22 1.96 19.81
C GLN A 197 4.01 1.51 18.36
N ALA A 198 2.97 2.01 17.68
CA ALA A 198 2.71 1.70 16.28
C ALA A 198 3.85 2.18 15.36
N ALA A 199 4.36 3.40 15.57
CA ALA A 199 5.48 3.93 14.81
C ALA A 199 6.75 3.08 14.99
N ASN A 200 7.05 2.66 16.21
CA ASN A 200 8.19 1.78 16.50
C ASN A 200 8.03 0.40 15.85
N GLN A 201 6.84 -0.19 15.88
CA GLN A 201 6.58 -1.47 15.22
C GLN A 201 6.78 -1.38 13.71
N ILE A 202 6.28 -0.32 13.07
CA ILE A 202 6.46 -0.06 11.63
C ILE A 202 7.94 0.13 11.30
N ASN A 203 8.65 0.96 12.07
CA ASN A 203 10.07 1.21 11.86
C ASN A 203 10.88 -0.10 12.02
N ASN A 204 10.63 -0.86 13.08
CA ASN A 204 11.30 -2.14 13.33
C ASN A 204 11.04 -3.15 12.21
N PHE A 205 9.83 -3.19 11.68
CA PHE A 205 9.51 -4.06 10.55
C PHE A 205 10.31 -3.70 9.30
N TYR A 206 10.35 -2.41 8.91
CA TYR A 206 11.16 -2.00 7.75
C TYR A 206 12.66 -2.19 7.98
N MET A 207 13.15 -2.05 9.20
CA MET A 207 14.56 -2.22 9.55
C MET A 207 14.97 -3.68 9.76
N SER A 208 14.02 -4.61 9.90
CA SER A 208 14.32 -6.02 10.17
C SER A 208 14.92 -6.73 8.94
N PRO A 209 15.71 -7.80 9.12
CA PRO A 209 16.16 -8.65 8.02
C PRO A 209 14.99 -9.20 7.21
N ILE A 210 15.26 -9.58 5.96
CA ILE A 210 14.28 -10.23 5.09
C ILE A 210 14.02 -11.64 5.63
N MET A 211 12.77 -11.90 6.04
CA MET A 211 12.33 -13.20 6.58
C MET A 211 11.76 -14.11 5.49
N ASN A 212 11.23 -13.53 4.40
CA ASN A 212 10.68 -14.28 3.29
C ASN A 212 11.79 -15.12 2.62
N PRO A 213 11.63 -16.45 2.50
CA PRO A 213 12.67 -17.32 1.93
C PRO A 213 13.04 -16.96 0.48
N THR A 214 12.03 -16.58 -0.33
CA THR A 214 12.23 -16.14 -1.73
C THR A 214 13.01 -14.82 -1.77
N GLY A 215 12.60 -13.85 -0.98
CA GLY A 215 13.27 -12.54 -0.88
C GLY A 215 14.71 -12.67 -0.39
N ASN A 216 14.94 -13.49 0.64
CA ASN A 216 16.27 -13.73 1.17
C ASN A 216 17.19 -14.43 0.15
N LYS A 217 16.66 -15.41 -0.59
CA LYS A 217 17.39 -16.03 -1.70
C LYS A 217 17.80 -15.01 -2.76
N TYR A 218 16.89 -14.13 -3.17
CA TYR A 218 17.17 -13.09 -4.16
C TYR A 218 18.19 -12.08 -3.65
N PHE A 219 18.05 -11.62 -2.41
CA PHE A 219 19.01 -10.75 -1.77
C PHE A 219 20.44 -11.32 -1.80
N ASN A 220 20.60 -12.59 -1.43
CA ASN A 220 21.91 -13.24 -1.41
C ASN A 220 22.51 -13.40 -2.82
N VAL A 221 21.69 -13.70 -3.84
CA VAL A 221 22.17 -13.79 -5.24
C VAL A 221 22.65 -12.42 -5.72
N ILE A 222 21.90 -11.37 -5.52
CA ILE A 222 22.28 -10.04 -5.97
C ILE A 222 23.54 -9.56 -5.22
N LYS A 223 23.63 -9.83 -3.91
CA LYS A 223 24.79 -9.48 -3.09
C LYS A 223 26.06 -10.18 -3.57
N SER A 224 25.95 -11.45 -3.97
CA SER A 224 27.11 -12.24 -4.45
C SER A 224 27.54 -11.90 -5.87
N THR A 225 26.62 -11.49 -6.73
CA THR A 225 26.90 -11.18 -8.14
C THR A 225 27.27 -9.72 -8.39
N GLY A 226 27.04 -8.82 -7.40
CA GLY A 226 27.21 -7.38 -7.58
C GLY A 226 26.23 -6.77 -8.58
N SER A 227 25.28 -7.55 -9.08
CA SER A 227 24.29 -7.11 -10.07
C SER A 227 23.28 -6.20 -9.41
N LYS A 228 23.17 -4.97 -9.92
CA LYS A 228 22.09 -4.03 -9.51
C LYS A 228 20.75 -4.33 -10.21
N SER A 229 20.76 -5.18 -11.24
CA SER A 229 19.56 -5.65 -11.90
C SER A 229 19.19 -7.03 -11.37
N LEU A 230 17.92 -7.22 -11.03
CA LEU A 230 17.35 -8.54 -10.92
C LEU A 230 17.64 -9.26 -12.24
N SER A 231 18.50 -10.29 -12.20
CA SER A 231 18.74 -11.10 -13.37
C SER A 231 17.39 -11.58 -13.92
N PRO A 232 17.22 -11.64 -15.26
CA PRO A 232 16.01 -12.21 -15.90
C PRO A 232 15.64 -13.61 -15.38
N HIS A 233 16.56 -14.29 -14.68
CA HIS A 233 16.31 -15.57 -14.03
C HIS A 233 15.49 -15.49 -12.74
N ILE A 234 15.32 -14.32 -12.13
CA ILE A 234 14.56 -14.13 -10.89
C ILE A 234 13.07 -13.88 -11.20
N TYR A 235 12.81 -13.05 -12.21
CA TYR A 235 11.52 -12.95 -12.88
C TYR A 235 11.75 -13.48 -14.28
N ARG A 236 11.35 -14.72 -14.55
CA ARG A 236 11.53 -15.34 -15.89
C ARG A 236 10.93 -14.51 -17.00
N ASN A 237 10.08 -13.54 -16.65
CA ASN A 237 9.60 -12.49 -17.53
C ASN A 237 9.05 -11.34 -16.69
N VAL A 238 9.30 -10.10 -17.09
CA VAL A 238 8.49 -8.94 -16.69
C VAL A 238 7.00 -9.25 -16.91
N ASP A 239 6.68 -10.13 -17.86
CA ASP A 239 5.37 -10.71 -18.12
C ASP A 239 4.83 -11.53 -16.94
N ASP A 240 5.63 -12.25 -16.13
CA ASP A 240 5.12 -13.01 -14.98
C ASP A 240 4.67 -12.08 -13.85
N VAL A 241 5.37 -10.97 -13.61
CA VAL A 241 4.93 -9.90 -12.72
C VAL A 241 3.68 -9.23 -13.31
N GLY A 242 3.69 -8.96 -14.60
CA GLY A 242 2.57 -8.42 -15.36
C GLY A 242 1.35 -9.35 -15.33
N VAL A 243 1.52 -10.66 -15.50
CA VAL A 243 0.45 -11.67 -15.43
C VAL A 243 -0.08 -11.82 -14.00
N ALA A 244 0.78 -11.89 -12.99
CA ALA A 244 0.35 -11.93 -11.59
C ALA A 244 -0.43 -10.65 -11.23
N MET A 245 0.04 -9.48 -11.68
CA MET A 245 -0.62 -8.20 -11.48
C MET A 245 -1.88 -8.02 -12.34
N SER A 246 -1.95 -8.59 -13.55
CA SER A 246 -3.18 -8.57 -14.37
C SER A 246 -4.28 -9.44 -13.77
N LYS A 247 -3.92 -10.58 -13.15
CA LYS A 247 -4.84 -11.38 -12.34
C LYS A 247 -5.34 -10.60 -11.11
N TRP A 248 -4.51 -9.74 -10.55
CA TRP A 248 -4.92 -8.84 -9.48
C TRP A 248 -5.96 -7.82 -9.95
N THR A 249 -5.72 -7.14 -11.07
CA THR A 249 -6.65 -6.10 -11.58
C THR A 249 -7.93 -6.66 -12.18
N SER A 250 -7.91 -7.86 -12.78
CA SER A 250 -9.13 -8.51 -13.33
C SER A 250 -10.11 -8.96 -12.24
N LYS A 251 -9.66 -9.15 -10.99
CA LYS A 251 -10.51 -9.48 -9.83
C LYS A 251 -11.01 -8.24 -9.08
N MET A 252 -10.69 -7.03 -9.54
CA MET A 252 -11.20 -5.76 -9.00
C MET A 252 -12.46 -5.25 -9.72
N LYS A 253 -12.97 -5.99 -10.72
CA LYS A 253 -14.25 -5.72 -11.40
C LYS A 253 -15.42 -6.33 -10.66
#